data_f935a6fe13e31549e840f1a15f0aedb2
#
_entry.id   f935a6fe13e31549e840f1a15f0aedb2
#
_cell.length_a   1.000
_cell.length_b   1.000
_cell.length_c   1.000
_cell.angle_alpha   90.00
_cell.angle_beta   90.00
_cell.angle_gamma   90.00
#
_symmetry.space_group_name_H-M   'P 1'
#
loop_
_entity.id
_entity.type
_entity.pdbx_description
1 polymer ?
#
loop_
_entity_poly.entity_id
_entity_poly.type
_entity_poly.pdbx_seq_one_letter_code
_entity_poly.pdbx_strand_id
1 'polypeptide(L)'
;MATRARGRARPGPTVSRTAILVALLVALGPASALAGEPQERVRQTLDAVSAVLNDPQLQGSAKERDRREHVGKVIRDSFDFRAMARESLGSQWAGLTAEQHDEFVGLFGQLFERSYNRLVLRFLGDSTTTYGAESIEKNGAVVRTILVRKNTDELPVDYRLIAEGGLWKMSDVAVDGVSLAGNFHAQFDKTIRIASYDELAKRIRTKLAEEQ
;
A
#
# COMPACT_ATOMS: atom_id res chain seq x y z
N MET A 1 86.40 -9.07 -56.12
CA MET A 1 86.73 -8.68 -54.72
C MET A 1 85.49 -8.09 -54.06
N ALA A 2 85.05 -8.75 -53.07
CA ALA A 2 83.76 -8.50 -52.40
C ALA A 2 83.91 -7.45 -51.27
N THR A 3 82.97 -6.51 -51.12
CA THR A 3 82.86 -5.80 -49.91
C THR A 3 81.40 -5.71 -49.55
N ARG A 4 81.07 -6.36 -48.42
CA ARG A 4 79.80 -6.44 -47.78
C ARG A 4 79.47 -5.15 -47.03
N ALA A 5 78.36 -4.50 -47.32
CA ALA A 5 77.85 -3.43 -46.50
C ALA A 5 76.67 -3.97 -45.66
N ARG A 6 76.75 -3.86 -44.32
CA ARG A 6 75.78 -4.26 -43.34
C ARG A 6 74.69 -3.16 -43.20
N GLY A 7 73.46 -3.51 -43.57
CA GLY A 7 72.31 -2.67 -43.25
C GLY A 7 71.92 -2.75 -41.78
N ARG A 8 71.85 -1.63 -41.13
CA ARG A 8 71.29 -1.47 -39.76
C ARG A 8 69.80 -1.49 -39.81
N ALA A 9 69.24 -2.47 -39.17
CA ALA A 9 67.76 -2.47 -38.87
C ALA A 9 67.43 -1.44 -37.88
N ARG A 10 66.39 -0.59 -38.16
CA ARG A 10 65.74 0.32 -37.24
C ARG A 10 64.66 -0.43 -36.42
N PRO A 11 64.60 -0.26 -35.11
CA PRO A 11 63.48 -0.79 -34.32
C PRO A 11 62.22 0.03 -34.57
N GLY A 12 61.12 -0.67 -34.91
CA GLY A 12 59.77 -0.13 -35.01
C GLY A 12 59.18 0.22 -33.62
N PRO A 13 58.18 1.09 -33.56
CA PRO A 13 57.58 1.51 -32.29
C PRO A 13 56.76 0.34 -31.69
N THR A 14 57.14 -0.05 -30.51
CA THR A 14 56.37 -0.94 -29.63
C THR A 14 55.12 -0.23 -29.17
N VAL A 15 53.98 -0.55 -29.74
CA VAL A 15 52.66 -0.09 -29.24
C VAL A 15 52.38 -0.85 -27.94
N SER A 16 52.40 -0.12 -26.85
CA SER A 16 52.09 -0.61 -25.51
C SER A 16 50.62 -1.07 -25.42
N ARG A 17 50.42 -2.36 -25.15
CA ARG A 17 49.11 -3.01 -24.97
C ARG A 17 48.42 -2.74 -23.64
N THR A 18 48.70 -1.60 -23.01
CA THR A 18 48.22 -1.32 -21.62
C THR A 18 47.23 -0.16 -21.53
N ALA A 19 46.40 0.08 -22.51
CA ALA A 19 45.45 1.20 -22.45
C ALA A 19 44.07 0.89 -23.04
N ILE A 20 43.47 -0.26 -22.77
CA ILE A 20 42.02 -0.49 -23.01
C ILE A 20 41.49 -1.38 -21.87
N LEU A 21 41.43 -0.80 -20.69
CA LEU A 21 40.72 -1.39 -19.53
C LEU A 21 40.19 -0.28 -18.63
N VAL A 22 39.48 0.67 -19.23
CA VAL A 22 38.73 1.66 -18.47
C VAL A 22 37.40 1.91 -19.16
N ALA A 23 36.34 1.84 -18.37
CA ALA A 23 34.98 2.29 -18.65
C ALA A 23 34.01 1.23 -19.18
N LEU A 24 33.78 0.14 -18.41
CA LEU A 24 32.44 -0.38 -18.28
C LEU A 24 32.01 -0.20 -16.81
N LEU A 25 32.02 1.01 -16.31
CA LEU A 25 31.19 1.39 -15.18
C LEU A 25 29.77 1.51 -15.73
N VAL A 26 29.07 0.39 -15.76
CA VAL A 26 27.61 0.35 -15.84
C VAL A 26 27.12 1.23 -14.71
N ALA A 27 26.61 2.40 -15.07
CA ALA A 27 25.80 3.21 -14.16
C ALA A 27 24.58 2.35 -13.75
N LEU A 28 24.73 1.58 -12.67
CA LEU A 28 23.59 1.23 -11.84
C LEU A 28 23.11 2.58 -11.29
N GLY A 29 22.17 3.21 -12.03
CA GLY A 29 21.37 4.28 -11.46
C GLY A 29 20.85 3.78 -10.12
N PRO A 30 20.71 4.63 -9.10
CA PRO A 30 20.07 4.23 -7.88
C PRO A 30 18.66 3.75 -8.28
N ALA A 31 18.42 2.44 -8.25
CA ALA A 31 17.08 1.94 -8.08
C ALA A 31 16.59 2.69 -6.84
N SER A 32 15.64 3.61 -7.01
CA SER A 32 15.02 4.31 -5.89
C SER A 32 14.53 3.22 -4.97
N ALA A 33 15.27 2.94 -3.90
CA ALA A 33 14.85 2.04 -2.87
C ALA A 33 13.56 2.67 -2.33
N LEU A 34 12.42 2.13 -2.73
CA LEU A 34 11.15 2.41 -2.09
C LEU A 34 11.39 2.23 -0.60
N ALA A 35 10.99 3.19 0.22
CA ALA A 35 11.31 3.19 1.64
C ALA A 35 10.65 1.97 2.31
N GLY A 36 11.42 0.91 2.46
CA GLY A 36 11.01 -0.37 3.03
C GLY A 36 10.37 -1.34 2.02
N GLU A 37 10.16 -2.57 2.47
CA GLU A 37 9.43 -3.59 1.72
C GLU A 37 7.94 -3.51 2.01
N PRO A 38 7.04 -3.88 1.07
CA PRO A 38 5.59 -3.86 1.28
C PRO A 38 5.17 -4.66 2.52
N GLN A 39 5.76 -5.84 2.75
CA GLN A 39 5.48 -6.66 3.92
C GLN A 39 5.86 -5.95 5.22
N GLU A 40 6.97 -5.24 5.24
CA GLU A 40 7.38 -4.47 6.43
C GLU A 40 6.41 -3.32 6.72
N ARG A 41 5.86 -2.66 5.67
CA ARG A 41 4.82 -1.64 5.84
C ARG A 41 3.55 -2.22 6.45
N VAL A 42 3.11 -3.40 5.99
CA VAL A 42 1.96 -4.10 6.58
C VAL A 42 2.25 -4.46 8.04
N ARG A 43 3.44 -5.01 8.33
CA ARG A 43 3.88 -5.36 9.69
C ARG A 43 3.80 -4.15 10.62
N GLN A 44 4.44 -3.05 10.26
CA GLN A 44 4.44 -1.81 11.06
C GLN A 44 3.02 -1.31 11.35
N THR A 45 2.11 -1.40 10.39
CA THR A 45 0.72 -0.99 10.58
C THR A 45 -0.01 -1.91 11.56
N LEU A 46 0.14 -3.23 11.41
CA LEU A 46 -0.50 -4.20 12.30
C LEU A 46 0.06 -4.11 13.72
N ASP A 47 1.37 -3.94 13.86
CA ASP A 47 2.02 -3.76 15.15
C ASP A 47 1.56 -2.46 15.84
N ALA A 48 1.42 -1.37 15.08
CA ALA A 48 0.92 -0.10 15.61
C ALA A 48 -0.55 -0.21 16.07
N VAL A 49 -1.41 -0.89 15.30
CA VAL A 49 -2.80 -1.17 15.73
C VAL A 49 -2.79 -2.05 16.98
N SER A 50 -2.00 -3.11 17.00
CA SER A 50 -1.88 -4.02 18.13
C SER A 50 -1.40 -3.29 19.39
N ALA A 51 -0.44 -2.38 19.27
CA ALA A 51 0.03 -1.55 20.38
C ALA A 51 -1.10 -0.70 20.98
N VAL A 52 -1.93 -0.06 20.14
CA VAL A 52 -3.11 0.70 20.60
C VAL A 52 -4.12 -0.21 21.30
N LEU A 53 -4.39 -1.40 20.72
CA LEU A 53 -5.37 -2.33 21.30
C LEU A 53 -4.93 -2.93 22.64
N ASN A 54 -3.64 -3.03 22.88
CA ASN A 54 -3.07 -3.58 24.10
C ASN A 54 -2.58 -2.51 25.11
N ASP A 55 -2.75 -1.22 24.81
CA ASP A 55 -2.36 -0.14 25.71
C ASP A 55 -3.23 -0.15 26.98
N PRO A 56 -2.64 -0.35 28.17
CA PRO A 56 -3.39 -0.32 29.42
C PRO A 56 -4.15 0.97 29.68
N GLN A 57 -3.67 2.11 29.14
CA GLN A 57 -4.32 3.42 29.33
C GLN A 57 -5.57 3.59 28.44
N LEU A 58 -5.72 2.73 27.41
CA LEU A 58 -6.85 2.75 26.49
C LEU A 58 -7.84 1.60 26.75
N GLN A 59 -7.72 0.86 27.87
CA GLN A 59 -8.62 -0.24 28.23
C GLN A 59 -9.89 0.25 28.92
N GLY A 60 -10.93 -0.62 28.88
CA GLY A 60 -12.24 -0.35 29.48
C GLY A 60 -13.19 0.43 28.57
N SER A 61 -14.48 0.41 28.93
CA SER A 61 -15.56 1.00 28.15
C SER A 61 -15.47 2.53 28.07
N ALA A 62 -14.99 3.19 29.13
CA ALA A 62 -14.79 4.64 29.15
C ALA A 62 -13.74 5.12 28.14
N LYS A 63 -12.84 4.25 27.71
CA LYS A 63 -11.75 4.53 26.77
C LYS A 63 -12.01 4.03 25.33
N GLU A 64 -13.16 3.46 25.08
CA GLU A 64 -13.47 2.89 23.77
C GLU A 64 -13.43 3.92 22.64
N ARG A 65 -13.88 5.16 22.89
CA ARG A 65 -13.81 6.25 21.93
C ARG A 65 -12.35 6.64 21.63
N ASP A 66 -11.56 6.83 22.67
CA ASP A 66 -10.14 7.19 22.54
C ASP A 66 -9.38 6.10 21.76
N ARG A 67 -9.63 4.83 22.10
CA ARG A 67 -9.03 3.69 21.40
C ARG A 67 -9.40 3.64 19.92
N ARG A 68 -10.68 3.86 19.58
CA ARG A 68 -11.13 3.94 18.19
C ARG A 68 -10.44 5.06 17.42
N GLU A 69 -10.29 6.23 18.04
CA GLU A 69 -9.62 7.39 17.43
C GLU A 69 -8.16 7.08 17.13
N HIS A 70 -7.42 6.45 18.06
CA HIS A 70 -6.03 6.08 17.87
C HIS A 70 -5.86 5.02 16.76
N VAL A 71 -6.72 3.99 16.73
CA VAL A 71 -6.74 3.01 15.63
C VAL A 71 -7.07 3.69 14.31
N GLY A 72 -8.07 4.57 14.27
CA GLY A 72 -8.43 5.33 13.08
C GLY A 72 -7.26 6.17 12.55
N LYS A 73 -6.47 6.78 13.44
CA LYS A 73 -5.26 7.50 13.05
C LYS A 73 -4.23 6.59 12.36
N VAL A 74 -3.94 5.42 12.94
CA VAL A 74 -3.02 4.45 12.32
C VAL A 74 -3.51 4.05 10.93
N ILE A 75 -4.82 3.81 10.76
CA ILE A 75 -5.42 3.47 9.48
C ILE A 75 -5.26 4.62 8.48
N ARG A 76 -5.61 5.86 8.86
CA ARG A 76 -5.45 7.04 7.99
C ARG A 76 -4.02 7.25 7.51
N ASP A 77 -3.05 7.03 8.37
CA ASP A 77 -1.63 7.20 8.05
C ASP A 77 -1.09 6.06 7.14
N SER A 78 -1.76 4.91 7.12
CA SER A 78 -1.29 3.71 6.43
C SER A 78 -1.97 3.46 5.09
N PHE A 79 -3.19 3.97 4.89
CA PHE A 79 -4.01 3.71 3.72
C PHE A 79 -4.00 4.87 2.72
N ASP A 80 -4.13 4.55 1.45
CA ASP A 80 -4.45 5.51 0.39
C ASP A 80 -5.97 5.53 0.15
N PHE A 81 -6.66 6.37 0.91
CA PHE A 81 -8.10 6.51 0.77
C PHE A 81 -8.52 7.10 -0.57
N ARG A 82 -7.65 7.84 -1.28
CA ARG A 82 -7.96 8.33 -2.63
C ARG A 82 -7.97 7.18 -3.64
N ALA A 83 -7.00 6.28 -3.57
CA ALA A 83 -6.98 5.09 -4.42
C ALA A 83 -8.19 4.18 -4.14
N MET A 84 -8.51 3.93 -2.87
CA MET A 84 -9.67 3.12 -2.48
C MET A 84 -11.00 3.76 -2.89
N ALA A 85 -11.17 5.06 -2.71
CA ALA A 85 -12.35 5.82 -3.14
C ALA A 85 -12.52 5.74 -4.66
N ARG A 86 -11.44 5.92 -5.42
CA ARG A 86 -11.44 5.78 -6.87
C ARG A 86 -11.86 4.36 -7.30
N GLU A 87 -11.33 3.32 -6.68
CA GLU A 87 -11.70 1.94 -6.96
C GLU A 87 -13.18 1.70 -6.63
N SER A 88 -13.66 2.21 -5.50
CA SER A 88 -15.05 2.05 -5.06
C SER A 88 -16.08 2.75 -5.96
N LEU A 89 -15.72 3.83 -6.65
CA LEU A 89 -16.59 4.50 -7.64
C LEU A 89 -16.41 3.95 -9.06
N GLY A 90 -15.29 3.26 -9.34
CA GLY A 90 -15.00 2.71 -10.66
C GLY A 90 -15.04 3.78 -11.76
N SER A 91 -15.79 3.51 -12.84
CA SER A 91 -15.91 4.43 -13.98
C SER A 91 -16.54 5.78 -13.65
N GLN A 92 -17.32 5.87 -12.58
CA GLN A 92 -17.97 7.11 -12.15
C GLN A 92 -16.98 8.16 -11.67
N TRP A 93 -15.83 7.72 -11.14
CA TRP A 93 -14.77 8.61 -10.67
C TRP A 93 -14.35 9.63 -11.74
N ALA A 94 -14.17 9.20 -12.98
CA ALA A 94 -13.70 10.07 -14.07
C ALA A 94 -14.66 11.23 -14.42
N GLY A 95 -15.93 11.12 -14.06
CA GLY A 95 -16.95 12.14 -14.32
C GLY A 95 -17.09 13.19 -13.21
N LEU A 96 -16.37 13.05 -12.10
CA LEU A 96 -16.46 13.96 -10.96
C LEU A 96 -15.52 15.16 -11.09
N THR A 97 -15.89 16.29 -10.49
CA THR A 97 -15.01 17.45 -10.34
C THR A 97 -13.92 17.19 -9.28
N ALA A 98 -12.91 18.07 -9.21
CA ALA A 98 -11.86 17.97 -8.20
C ALA A 98 -12.43 18.09 -6.77
N GLU A 99 -13.38 19.00 -6.58
CA GLU A 99 -14.07 19.23 -5.31
C GLU A 99 -14.88 17.98 -4.89
N GLN A 100 -15.57 17.35 -5.85
CA GLN A 100 -16.31 16.10 -5.60
C GLN A 100 -15.37 14.95 -5.26
N HIS A 101 -14.19 14.87 -5.90
CA HIS A 101 -13.17 13.89 -5.54
C HIS A 101 -12.75 14.06 -4.07
N ASP A 102 -12.39 15.28 -3.65
CA ASP A 102 -11.91 15.54 -2.30
C ASP A 102 -13.00 15.30 -1.26
N GLU A 103 -14.22 15.73 -1.54
CA GLU A 103 -15.38 15.44 -0.71
C GLU A 103 -15.61 13.95 -0.56
N PHE A 104 -15.62 13.22 -1.68
CA PHE A 104 -15.90 11.79 -1.66
C PHE A 104 -14.80 11.00 -0.93
N VAL A 105 -13.52 11.36 -1.09
CA VAL A 105 -12.41 10.74 -0.34
C VAL A 105 -12.63 10.89 1.16
N GLY A 106 -13.06 12.08 1.62
CA GLY A 106 -13.37 12.32 3.03
C GLY A 106 -14.56 11.50 3.54
N LEU A 107 -15.64 11.43 2.76
CA LEU A 107 -16.82 10.64 3.09
C LEU A 107 -16.52 9.14 3.11
N PHE A 108 -15.80 8.67 2.10
CA PHE A 108 -15.42 7.27 1.97
C PHE A 108 -14.52 6.83 3.12
N GLY A 109 -13.50 7.64 3.47
CA GLY A 109 -12.59 7.33 4.57
C GLY A 109 -13.35 7.15 5.89
N GLN A 110 -14.24 8.07 6.23
CA GLN A 110 -15.07 7.97 7.43
C GLN A 110 -15.99 6.74 7.40
N LEU A 111 -16.62 6.47 6.25
CA LEU A 111 -17.49 5.30 6.08
C LEU A 111 -16.70 4.00 6.21
N PHE A 112 -15.51 3.93 5.62
CA PHE A 112 -14.61 2.79 5.72
C PHE A 112 -14.20 2.55 7.18
N GLU A 113 -13.68 3.56 7.86
CA GLU A 113 -13.26 3.47 9.26
C GLU A 113 -14.41 2.94 10.14
N ARG A 114 -15.61 3.47 10.00
CA ARG A 114 -16.76 3.04 10.80
C ARG A 114 -17.22 1.61 10.49
N SER A 115 -17.23 1.27 9.19
CA SER A 115 -17.68 -0.07 8.75
C SER A 115 -16.75 -1.18 9.23
N TYR A 116 -15.44 -0.90 9.28
CA TYR A 116 -14.43 -1.94 9.56
C TYR A 116 -13.75 -1.80 10.93
N ASN A 117 -13.94 -0.70 11.66
CA ASN A 117 -13.35 -0.50 12.99
C ASN A 117 -13.72 -1.67 13.94
N ARG A 118 -14.98 -2.10 13.94
CA ARG A 118 -15.43 -3.24 14.75
C ARG A 118 -14.73 -4.55 14.36
N LEU A 119 -14.47 -4.75 13.07
CA LEU A 119 -13.73 -5.90 12.58
C LEU A 119 -12.27 -5.86 13.06
N VAL A 120 -11.62 -4.71 12.93
CA VAL A 120 -10.25 -4.48 13.42
C VAL A 120 -10.15 -4.74 14.91
N LEU A 121 -11.03 -4.14 15.72
CA LEU A 121 -11.06 -4.32 17.17
C LEU A 121 -11.29 -5.79 17.57
N ARG A 122 -12.14 -6.49 16.83
CA ARG A 122 -12.50 -7.90 17.12
C ARG A 122 -11.40 -8.88 16.72
N PHE A 123 -10.73 -8.65 15.57
CA PHE A 123 -9.81 -9.64 14.99
C PHE A 123 -8.35 -9.38 15.34
N LEU A 124 -7.89 -8.13 15.48
CA LEU A 124 -6.48 -7.84 15.73
C LEU A 124 -6.09 -7.85 17.20
N GLY A 125 -7.05 -7.68 18.14
CA GLY A 125 -6.74 -7.60 19.56
C GLY A 125 -6.16 -8.90 20.15
N ASP A 126 -6.64 -10.07 19.69
CA ASP A 126 -6.31 -11.38 20.23
C ASP A 126 -5.73 -12.35 19.20
N SER A 127 -5.23 -11.86 18.08
CA SER A 127 -4.68 -12.69 17.01
C SER A 127 -3.17 -12.56 16.87
N THR A 128 -2.56 -13.64 16.37
CA THR A 128 -1.18 -13.63 15.87
C THR A 128 -1.22 -13.56 14.34
N THR A 129 -0.37 -12.73 13.74
CA THR A 129 -0.29 -12.61 12.29
C THR A 129 0.84 -13.49 11.76
N THR A 130 0.52 -14.40 10.86
CA THR A 130 1.50 -15.15 10.05
C THR A 130 1.60 -14.49 8.69
N TYR A 131 2.82 -14.16 8.28
CA TYR A 131 3.10 -13.54 6.98
C TYR A 131 3.42 -14.62 5.95
N GLY A 132 2.69 -14.59 4.83
CA GLY A 132 2.86 -15.50 3.72
C GLY A 132 3.68 -14.88 2.59
N ALA A 133 3.32 -15.22 1.34
CA ALA A 133 4.02 -14.74 0.16
C ALA A 133 3.75 -13.25 -0.09
N GLU A 134 4.81 -12.53 -0.45
CA GLU A 134 4.76 -11.19 -1.03
C GLU A 134 4.92 -11.30 -2.53
N SER A 135 4.14 -10.53 -3.30
CA SER A 135 4.34 -10.35 -4.73
C SER A 135 4.41 -8.87 -5.05
N ILE A 136 5.51 -8.46 -5.70
CA ILE A 136 5.72 -7.08 -6.14
C ILE A 136 5.49 -7.03 -7.65
N GLU A 137 4.63 -6.13 -8.08
CA GLU A 137 4.31 -5.85 -9.46
C GLU A 137 4.77 -4.43 -9.83
N LYS A 138 4.74 -4.09 -11.12
CA LYS A 138 5.24 -2.81 -11.63
C LYS A 138 4.67 -1.58 -10.88
N ASN A 139 3.41 -1.63 -10.45
CA ASN A 139 2.70 -0.49 -9.85
C ASN A 139 2.11 -0.80 -8.47
N GLY A 140 2.50 -1.90 -7.85
CA GLY A 140 1.93 -2.28 -6.57
C GLY A 140 2.54 -3.54 -5.98
N ALA A 141 1.99 -3.96 -4.88
CA ALA A 141 2.36 -5.21 -4.22
C ALA A 141 1.14 -5.85 -3.57
N VAL A 142 1.21 -7.15 -3.36
CA VAL A 142 0.25 -7.90 -2.54
C VAL A 142 1.01 -8.63 -1.45
N VAL A 143 0.63 -8.37 -0.20
CA VAL A 143 1.14 -9.05 0.98
C VAL A 143 0.04 -9.94 1.53
N ARG A 144 0.28 -11.25 1.59
CA ARG A 144 -0.67 -12.22 2.13
C ARG A 144 -0.38 -12.50 3.59
N THR A 145 -1.41 -12.51 4.40
CA THR A 145 -1.30 -12.87 5.81
C THR A 145 -2.41 -13.83 6.22
N ILE A 146 -2.19 -14.51 7.34
CA ILE A 146 -3.21 -15.27 8.03
C ILE A 146 -3.28 -14.76 9.47
N LEU A 147 -4.44 -14.29 9.89
CA LEU A 147 -4.71 -13.94 11.28
C LEU A 147 -5.18 -15.21 12.00
N VAL A 148 -4.43 -15.64 13.00
CA VAL A 148 -4.73 -16.83 13.79
C VAL A 148 -5.19 -16.39 15.18
N ARG A 149 -6.41 -16.71 15.54
CA ARG A 149 -6.96 -16.49 16.89
C ARG A 149 -6.70 -17.68 17.81
N LYS A 150 -6.71 -17.43 19.11
CA LYS A 150 -6.43 -18.43 20.16
C LYS A 150 -7.28 -19.72 20.08
N ASN A 151 -8.41 -19.72 19.36
CA ASN A 151 -9.35 -20.83 19.26
C ASN A 151 -9.48 -21.42 17.85
N THR A 152 -8.40 -21.39 17.03
CA THR A 152 -8.29 -22.11 15.77
C THR A 152 -8.93 -21.48 14.52
N ASP A 153 -9.56 -20.32 14.59
CA ASP A 153 -10.07 -19.67 13.40
C ASP A 153 -8.93 -18.96 12.67
N GLU A 154 -8.57 -19.48 11.50
CA GLU A 154 -7.65 -18.84 10.57
C GLU A 154 -8.42 -17.92 9.64
N LEU A 155 -8.00 -16.66 9.54
CA LEU A 155 -8.60 -15.67 8.67
C LEU A 155 -7.55 -15.18 7.67
N PRO A 156 -7.64 -15.58 6.39
CA PRO A 156 -6.79 -15.04 5.34
C PRO A 156 -7.08 -13.54 5.12
N VAL A 157 -6.02 -12.73 5.13
CA VAL A 157 -6.11 -11.30 4.86
C VAL A 157 -5.00 -10.92 3.89
N ASP A 158 -5.40 -10.44 2.72
CA ASP A 158 -4.49 -9.93 1.70
C ASP A 158 -4.51 -8.41 1.69
N TYR A 159 -3.34 -7.79 1.72
CA TYR A 159 -3.16 -6.35 1.62
C TYR A 159 -2.63 -6.00 0.24
N ARG A 160 -3.34 -5.15 -0.50
CA ARG A 160 -2.83 -4.54 -1.72
C ARG A 160 -2.22 -3.20 -1.38
N LEU A 161 -1.04 -2.95 -1.91
CA LEU A 161 -0.30 -1.71 -1.69
C LEU A 161 0.07 -1.06 -3.02
N ILE A 162 0.15 0.24 -3.00
CA ILE A 162 0.72 1.05 -4.08
C ILE A 162 1.87 1.89 -3.54
N ALA A 163 2.81 2.21 -4.42
CA ALA A 163 3.91 3.11 -4.09
C ALA A 163 3.50 4.55 -4.41
N GLU A 164 3.46 5.41 -3.40
CA GLU A 164 3.15 6.83 -3.52
C GLU A 164 4.20 7.65 -2.80
N GLY A 165 4.83 8.62 -3.50
CA GLY A 165 5.86 9.48 -2.91
C GLY A 165 7.06 8.74 -2.30
N GLY A 166 7.37 7.54 -2.78
CA GLY A 166 8.44 6.70 -2.23
C GLY A 166 8.03 5.85 -1.02
N LEU A 167 6.77 5.89 -0.62
CA LEU A 167 6.22 5.12 0.50
C LEU A 167 5.17 4.12 0.00
N TRP A 168 5.09 2.97 0.66
CA TRP A 168 4.01 2.03 0.44
C TRP A 168 2.77 2.43 1.23
N LYS A 169 1.62 2.50 0.55
CA LYS A 169 0.30 2.75 1.13
C LYS A 169 -0.64 1.61 0.77
N MET A 170 -1.49 1.20 1.71
CA MET A 170 -2.51 0.19 1.42
C MET A 170 -3.63 0.80 0.58
N SER A 171 -3.91 0.18 -0.56
CA SER A 171 -4.97 0.60 -1.49
C SER A 171 -6.19 -0.31 -1.45
N ASP A 172 -6.08 -1.48 -0.84
CA ASP A 172 -7.20 -2.38 -0.57
C ASP A 172 -6.82 -3.43 0.48
N VAL A 173 -7.83 -4.00 1.11
CA VAL A 173 -7.71 -5.17 1.97
C VAL A 173 -8.76 -6.19 1.52
N ALA A 174 -8.34 -7.42 1.29
CA ALA A 174 -9.26 -8.53 1.06
C ALA A 174 -9.28 -9.45 2.27
N VAL A 175 -10.46 -9.67 2.82
CA VAL A 175 -10.68 -10.57 3.96
C VAL A 175 -11.40 -11.81 3.43
N ASP A 176 -10.82 -12.98 3.62
CA ASP A 176 -11.33 -14.25 3.07
C ASP A 176 -11.63 -14.14 1.56
N GLY A 177 -10.72 -13.50 0.81
CA GLY A 177 -10.84 -13.27 -0.63
C GLY A 177 -11.81 -12.16 -1.04
N VAL A 178 -12.51 -11.51 -0.11
CA VAL A 178 -13.46 -10.42 -0.41
C VAL A 178 -12.78 -9.06 -0.26
N SER A 179 -12.57 -8.37 -1.37
CA SER A 179 -12.03 -7.00 -1.39
C SER A 179 -12.99 -6.02 -0.72
N LEU A 180 -12.49 -5.19 0.19
CA LEU A 180 -13.29 -4.19 0.88
C LEU A 180 -13.66 -3.03 -0.05
N ALA A 181 -12.74 -2.54 -0.87
CA ALA A 181 -13.03 -1.52 -1.88
C ALA A 181 -14.02 -2.06 -2.94
N GLY A 182 -13.83 -3.30 -3.38
CA GLY A 182 -14.75 -3.98 -4.32
C GLY A 182 -16.16 -4.18 -3.76
N ASN A 183 -16.29 -4.46 -2.47
CA ASN A 183 -17.58 -4.55 -1.80
C ASN A 183 -18.33 -3.20 -1.80
N PHE A 184 -17.62 -2.11 -1.53
CA PHE A 184 -18.18 -0.77 -1.68
C PHE A 184 -18.55 -0.45 -3.13
N HIS A 185 -17.71 -0.85 -4.09
CA HIS A 185 -18.00 -0.65 -5.52
C HIS A 185 -19.35 -1.25 -5.90
N ALA A 186 -19.62 -2.50 -5.53
CA ALA A 186 -20.89 -3.16 -5.83
C ALA A 186 -22.10 -2.41 -5.23
N GLN A 187 -21.97 -1.86 -4.02
CA GLN A 187 -23.02 -1.09 -3.36
C GLN A 187 -23.23 0.29 -3.99
N PHE A 188 -22.14 1.00 -4.32
CA PHE A 188 -22.18 2.35 -4.86
C PHE A 188 -22.66 2.36 -6.31
N ASP A 189 -22.16 1.45 -7.14
CA ASP A 189 -22.58 1.30 -8.54
C ASP A 189 -24.09 1.10 -8.63
N LYS A 190 -24.65 0.24 -7.77
CA LYS A 190 -26.11 0.06 -7.70
C LYS A 190 -26.84 1.38 -7.38
N THR A 191 -26.35 2.15 -6.41
CA THR A 191 -26.99 3.40 -6.00
C THR A 191 -26.89 4.45 -7.11
N ILE A 192 -25.71 4.62 -7.72
CA ILE A 192 -25.49 5.63 -8.75
C ILE A 192 -26.30 5.33 -10.01
N ARG A 193 -26.40 4.06 -10.43
CA ARG A 193 -27.22 3.67 -11.59
C ARG A 193 -28.70 3.91 -11.41
N ILE A 194 -29.22 3.78 -10.20
CA ILE A 194 -30.65 3.98 -9.91
C ILE A 194 -30.97 5.47 -9.68
N ALA A 195 -30.03 6.21 -9.12
CA ALA A 195 -30.26 7.61 -8.73
C ALA A 195 -29.16 8.53 -9.30
N SER A 196 -28.10 8.82 -8.54
CA SER A 196 -26.97 9.67 -8.94
C SER A 196 -25.83 9.58 -7.93
N TYR A 197 -24.68 10.20 -8.29
CA TYR A 197 -23.58 10.44 -7.33
C TYR A 197 -24.02 11.28 -6.13
N ASP A 198 -24.79 12.35 -6.38
CA ASP A 198 -25.24 13.26 -5.29
C ASP A 198 -26.11 12.53 -4.26
N GLU A 199 -26.98 11.64 -4.73
CA GLU A 199 -27.78 10.80 -3.84
C GLU A 199 -26.92 9.82 -3.05
N LEU A 200 -25.88 9.23 -3.67
CA LEU A 200 -24.91 8.39 -2.95
C LEU A 200 -24.19 9.19 -1.85
N ALA A 201 -23.63 10.34 -2.18
CA ALA A 201 -22.94 11.21 -1.23
C ALA A 201 -23.88 11.64 -0.07
N LYS A 202 -25.13 11.99 -0.37
CA LYS A 202 -26.15 12.30 0.62
C LYS A 202 -26.41 11.12 1.56
N ARG A 203 -26.60 9.91 1.04
CA ARG A 203 -26.83 8.71 1.86
C ARG A 203 -25.65 8.42 2.78
N ILE A 204 -24.42 8.56 2.28
CA ILE A 204 -23.22 8.37 3.11
C ILE A 204 -23.21 9.41 4.24
N ARG A 205 -23.47 10.71 3.96
CA ARG A 205 -23.53 11.76 4.99
C ARG A 205 -24.59 11.45 6.04
N THR A 206 -25.81 11.05 5.64
CA THR A 206 -26.88 10.66 6.55
C THR A 206 -26.45 9.52 7.46
N LYS A 207 -25.91 8.44 6.89
CA LYS A 207 -25.41 7.30 7.67
C LYS A 207 -24.32 7.71 8.66
N LEU A 208 -23.41 8.58 8.25
CA LEU A 208 -22.34 9.09 9.13
C LEU A 208 -22.89 9.98 10.26
N ALA A 209 -24.01 10.67 10.08
CA ALA A 209 -24.65 11.49 11.11
C ALA A 209 -25.45 10.64 12.12
N GLU A 210 -26.10 9.57 11.67
CA GLU A 210 -26.91 8.68 12.53
C GLU A 210 -26.08 7.85 13.52
N GLU A 211 -24.79 7.62 13.20
CA GLU A 211 -23.90 6.78 13.99
C GLU A 211 -22.98 7.60 14.94
N GLN A 212 -23.22 8.90 15.13
CA GLN A 212 -22.49 9.75 16.09
C GLN A 212 -23.02 9.57 17.51
#